data_05d62af30751e5c4b8e344540e6f735f
#
_entry.id   05d62af30751e5c4b8e344540e6f735f
#
_cell.length_a   1.000
_cell.length_b   1.000
_cell.length_c   1.000
_cell.angle_alpha   90.00
_cell.angle_beta   90.00
_cell.angle_gamma   90.00
#
_symmetry.space_group_name_H-M   'P 1'
#
loop_
_entity.id
_entity.type
_entity.pdbx_description
1 polymer ?
#
loop_
_entity_poly.entity_id
_entity_poly.type
_entity_poly.pdbx_seq_one_letter_code
_entity_poly.pdbx_strand_id
1 'polypeptide(L)'
;MRRLSALALVLLTAGCSSGQSGNTNYSQFLEIARQSMKASFGKVRVTRDQAAAIPYASMGYTQDDGNESMVILGTDSGSEQLWTSAARVVIVTRDGRIARTLGLGHDLSGMTARGGVLPPPSAAVTAPFTSTRLQDYPEMDMYGVIVACSARAAGRQTIKILGQPIATVRVDESCRARKPEWSFTDSYWVDTDNGRVWRARQHIHPQGGIIETEIFRPPG
;
A
#
# COMPACT_ATOMS: atom_id res chain seq x y z
N MET A 1 21.86 -76.43 7.74
CA MET A 1 20.67 -76.28 6.87
C MET A 1 19.60 -75.57 7.66
N ARG A 2 19.53 -74.22 7.57
CA ARG A 2 18.47 -73.42 8.18
C ARG A 2 18.05 -72.35 7.16
N ARG A 3 16.83 -72.50 6.65
CA ARG A 3 16.21 -71.56 5.73
C ARG A 3 15.63 -70.41 6.55
N LEU A 4 16.09 -69.17 6.31
CA LEU A 4 15.54 -67.95 6.83
C LEU A 4 14.57 -67.39 5.78
N SER A 5 13.30 -67.38 6.09
CA SER A 5 12.24 -66.72 5.32
C SER A 5 12.21 -65.27 5.68
N ALA A 6 12.44 -64.41 4.71
CA ALA A 6 12.29 -62.96 4.87
C ALA A 6 10.81 -62.61 4.67
N LEU A 7 10.21 -62.05 5.71
CA LEU A 7 8.83 -61.48 5.69
C LEU A 7 8.90 -60.03 5.19
N ALA A 8 8.39 -59.79 4.01
CA ALA A 8 8.23 -58.41 3.48
C ALA A 8 7.01 -57.77 4.08
N LEU A 9 7.22 -56.69 4.87
CA LEU A 9 6.18 -55.86 5.44
C LEU A 9 5.82 -54.76 4.44
N VAL A 10 4.68 -54.84 3.80
CA VAL A 10 4.12 -53.79 2.92
C VAL A 10 3.40 -52.78 3.79
N LEU A 11 3.98 -51.59 3.93
CA LEU A 11 3.36 -50.42 4.54
C LEU A 11 2.45 -49.72 3.51
N LEU A 12 1.16 -49.90 3.65
CA LEU A 12 0.14 -49.11 2.96
C LEU A 12 0.03 -47.74 3.62
N THR A 13 0.62 -46.74 3.02
CA THR A 13 0.36 -45.33 3.39
C THR A 13 -0.92 -44.85 2.74
N ALA A 14 -1.98 -44.77 3.54
CA ALA A 14 -3.22 -44.09 3.14
C ALA A 14 -2.94 -42.60 3.05
N GLY A 15 -2.78 -42.06 1.82
CA GLY A 15 -2.73 -40.65 1.56
C GLY A 15 -4.11 -40.01 1.75
N CYS A 16 -4.29 -39.26 2.83
CA CYS A 16 -5.43 -38.36 2.94
C CYS A 16 -5.25 -37.22 1.94
N SER A 17 -5.96 -37.25 0.83
CA SER A 17 -6.15 -36.13 -0.06
C SER A 17 -7.12 -35.16 0.61
N SER A 18 -6.60 -34.19 1.37
CA SER A 18 -7.38 -33.01 1.78
C SER A 18 -7.70 -32.20 0.54
N GLY A 19 -8.97 -32.16 0.16
CA GLY A 19 -9.47 -31.33 -0.93
C GLY A 19 -9.15 -29.86 -0.69
N GLN A 20 -8.28 -29.34 -1.55
CA GLN A 20 -7.89 -27.93 -1.54
C GLN A 20 -8.72 -27.18 -2.58
N SER A 21 -9.99 -26.95 -2.24
CA SER A 21 -10.82 -25.96 -2.93
C SER A 21 -10.71 -24.64 -2.17
N GLY A 22 -9.98 -23.66 -2.71
CA GLY A 22 -10.06 -22.30 -2.20
C GLY A 22 -8.80 -21.42 -2.25
N ASN A 23 -7.81 -21.69 -3.10
CA ASN A 23 -6.66 -20.74 -3.15
C ASN A 23 -5.96 -20.65 -4.53
N THR A 24 -6.61 -20.99 -5.61
CA THR A 24 -6.01 -20.93 -6.96
C THR A 24 -5.64 -19.50 -7.38
N ASN A 25 -6.35 -18.49 -6.89
CA ASN A 25 -6.10 -17.10 -7.27
C ASN A 25 -4.90 -16.50 -6.55
N TYR A 26 -4.66 -16.89 -5.30
CA TYR A 26 -3.53 -16.36 -4.52
C TYR A 26 -2.20 -16.97 -4.95
N SER A 27 -2.17 -18.26 -5.31
CA SER A 27 -0.96 -18.92 -5.82
C SER A 27 -0.54 -18.40 -7.19
N GLN A 28 -1.49 -18.08 -8.07
CA GLN A 28 -1.21 -17.44 -9.36
C GLN A 28 -0.66 -16.02 -9.18
N PHE A 29 -1.19 -15.28 -8.21
CA PHE A 29 -0.64 -13.97 -7.85
C PHE A 29 0.81 -14.06 -7.35
N LEU A 30 1.11 -15.04 -6.50
CA LEU A 30 2.47 -15.28 -6.00
C LEU A 30 3.46 -15.60 -7.13
N GLU A 31 3.03 -16.35 -8.13
CA GLU A 31 3.86 -16.73 -9.27
C GLU A 31 4.15 -15.51 -10.17
N ILE A 32 3.13 -14.71 -10.48
CA ILE A 32 3.26 -13.47 -11.25
C ILE A 32 4.16 -12.47 -10.52
N ALA A 33 4.00 -12.34 -9.19
CA ALA A 33 4.85 -11.48 -8.38
C ALA A 33 6.32 -11.93 -8.36
N ARG A 34 6.58 -13.25 -8.34
CA ARG A 34 7.94 -13.82 -8.43
C ARG A 34 8.61 -13.60 -9.77
N GLN A 35 7.86 -13.70 -10.87
CA GLN A 35 8.39 -13.47 -12.23
C GLN A 35 8.77 -12.01 -12.46
N SER A 36 8.06 -11.07 -11.80
CA SER A 36 8.37 -9.63 -11.88
C SER A 36 9.67 -9.23 -11.17
N MET A 37 10.23 -10.09 -10.32
CA MET A 37 11.46 -9.80 -9.55
C MET A 37 12.76 -10.10 -10.30
N LYS A 38 12.70 -10.59 -11.53
CA LYS A 38 13.89 -10.89 -12.34
C LYS A 38 14.05 -9.89 -13.46
N ALA A 39 14.47 -8.69 -13.22
CA ALA A 39 15.17 -7.95 -14.28
C ALA A 39 15.70 -6.58 -13.87
N SER A 40 16.96 -6.36 -14.17
CA SER A 40 17.52 -5.15 -14.81
C SER A 40 18.00 -4.04 -13.90
N PHE A 41 19.21 -3.62 -14.16
CA PHE A 41 19.84 -2.38 -13.74
C PHE A 41 19.07 -1.16 -14.26
N GLY A 42 18.02 -0.76 -13.54
CA GLY A 42 17.16 0.40 -13.81
C GLY A 42 15.99 0.40 -12.85
N LYS A 43 15.38 1.56 -12.62
CA LYS A 43 14.14 1.64 -11.84
C LYS A 43 13.06 0.84 -12.57
N VAL A 44 12.66 -0.28 -11.97
CA VAL A 44 11.60 -1.13 -12.52
C VAL A 44 10.26 -0.48 -12.21
N ARG A 45 9.43 -0.31 -13.23
CA ARG A 45 8.04 0.14 -13.10
C ARG A 45 7.10 -0.99 -13.51
N VAL A 46 5.95 -1.07 -12.85
CA VAL A 46 4.89 -1.99 -13.22
C VAL A 46 4.34 -1.60 -14.60
N THR A 47 4.29 -2.56 -15.51
CA THR A 47 3.74 -2.32 -16.84
C THR A 47 2.22 -2.43 -16.86
N ARG A 48 1.60 -1.89 -17.91
CA ARG A 48 0.15 -2.03 -18.11
C ARG A 48 -0.28 -3.49 -18.19
N ASP A 49 0.47 -4.33 -18.88
CA ASP A 49 0.14 -5.75 -19.07
C ASP A 49 0.23 -6.50 -17.73
N GLN A 50 1.23 -6.19 -16.90
CA GLN A 50 1.34 -6.75 -15.55
C GLN A 50 0.16 -6.34 -14.67
N ALA A 51 -0.23 -5.07 -14.69
CA ALA A 51 -1.38 -4.59 -13.94
C ALA A 51 -2.71 -5.16 -14.48
N ALA A 52 -2.83 -5.30 -15.81
CA ALA A 52 -4.02 -5.85 -16.46
C ALA A 52 -4.22 -7.34 -16.17
N ALA A 53 -3.12 -8.10 -15.98
CA ALA A 53 -3.16 -9.51 -15.63
C ALA A 53 -3.77 -9.76 -14.23
N ILE A 54 -3.85 -8.74 -13.38
CA ILE A 54 -4.47 -8.83 -12.05
C ILE A 54 -5.95 -8.46 -12.16
N PRO A 55 -6.88 -9.39 -11.91
CA PRO A 55 -8.32 -9.14 -12.04
C PRO A 55 -8.92 -8.34 -10.86
N TYR A 56 -8.11 -8.01 -9.87
CA TYR A 56 -8.51 -7.34 -8.63
C TYR A 56 -8.10 -5.86 -8.62
N ALA A 57 -8.72 -5.06 -7.75
CA ALA A 57 -8.24 -3.73 -7.45
C ALA A 57 -6.78 -3.79 -7.02
N SER A 58 -5.96 -2.91 -7.61
CA SER A 58 -4.50 -2.95 -7.43
C SER A 58 -3.91 -1.55 -7.38
N MET A 59 -2.81 -1.44 -6.64
CA MET A 59 -2.09 -0.20 -6.41
C MET A 59 -0.58 -0.47 -6.54
N GLY A 60 0.12 0.40 -7.26
CA GLY A 60 1.57 0.46 -7.25
C GLY A 60 2.08 1.22 -6.04
N TYR A 61 3.24 0.85 -5.52
CA TYR A 61 3.96 1.68 -4.57
C TYR A 61 5.46 1.67 -4.85
N THR A 62 6.11 2.80 -4.57
CA THR A 62 7.57 2.93 -4.55
C THR A 62 8.00 3.52 -3.22
N GLN A 63 9.20 3.14 -2.78
CA GLN A 63 9.86 3.74 -1.63
C GLN A 63 11.11 4.46 -2.13
N ASP A 64 11.25 5.75 -1.76
CA ASP A 64 12.40 6.58 -2.12
C ASP A 64 12.71 6.61 -3.63
N ASP A 65 11.68 6.70 -4.45
CA ASP A 65 11.78 6.62 -5.90
C ASP A 65 12.49 5.35 -6.41
N GLY A 66 12.47 4.28 -5.62
CA GLY A 66 13.04 2.97 -5.96
C GLY A 66 12.21 2.19 -6.98
N ASN A 67 12.34 0.87 -6.94
CA ASN A 67 11.54 -0.03 -7.77
C ASN A 67 10.08 0.02 -7.35
N GLU A 68 9.19 0.00 -8.33
CA GLU A 68 7.76 -0.08 -8.09
C GLU A 68 7.35 -1.53 -7.83
N SER A 69 6.60 -1.71 -6.78
CA SER A 69 5.97 -2.97 -6.41
C SER A 69 4.45 -2.82 -6.45
N MET A 70 3.74 -3.94 -6.57
CA MET A 70 2.29 -3.93 -6.63
C MET A 70 1.69 -4.61 -5.40
N VAL A 71 0.63 -4.00 -4.88
CA VAL A 71 -0.25 -4.54 -3.84
C VAL A 71 -1.67 -4.70 -4.40
N ILE A 72 -2.38 -5.69 -3.91
CA ILE A 72 -3.78 -5.94 -4.24
C ILE A 72 -4.67 -5.60 -3.06
N LEU A 73 -5.90 -5.23 -3.35
CA LEU A 73 -6.90 -4.97 -2.34
C LEU A 73 -7.29 -6.27 -1.63
N GLY A 74 -7.04 -6.33 -0.33
CA GLY A 74 -7.45 -7.43 0.54
C GLY A 74 -8.81 -7.18 1.21
N THR A 75 -9.04 -5.93 1.66
CA THR A 75 -10.30 -5.53 2.30
C THR A 75 -10.64 -4.10 1.93
N ASP A 76 -11.91 -3.84 1.66
CA ASP A 76 -12.49 -2.52 1.46
C ASP A 76 -13.62 -2.31 2.46
N SER A 77 -13.51 -1.26 3.26
CA SER A 77 -14.53 -0.83 4.22
C SER A 77 -15.07 0.58 3.87
N GLY A 78 -15.05 0.93 2.59
CA GLY A 78 -15.43 2.24 2.07
C GLY A 78 -14.29 3.26 2.21
N SER A 79 -14.20 3.98 3.31
CA SER A 79 -13.13 4.97 3.51
C SER A 79 -11.75 4.34 3.80
N GLU A 80 -11.70 3.11 4.29
CA GLU A 80 -10.45 2.41 4.61
C GLU A 80 -10.25 1.17 3.72
N GLN A 81 -9.10 1.11 3.03
CA GLN A 81 -8.69 -0.02 2.21
C GLN A 81 -7.40 -0.62 2.75
N LEU A 82 -7.38 -1.96 2.85
CA LEU A 82 -6.19 -2.73 3.16
C LEU A 82 -5.63 -3.35 1.87
N TRP A 83 -4.41 -2.98 1.56
CA TRP A 83 -3.66 -3.47 0.40
C TRP A 83 -2.54 -4.38 0.85
N THR A 84 -2.31 -5.48 0.15
CA THR A 84 -1.27 -6.46 0.53
C THR A 84 -0.51 -6.99 -0.68
N SER A 85 0.73 -7.42 -0.46
CA SER A 85 1.57 -8.06 -1.47
C SER A 85 2.05 -9.44 -1.03
N ALA A 86 2.52 -10.22 -2.00
CA ALA A 86 3.20 -11.50 -1.75
C ALA A 86 4.50 -11.35 -0.91
N ALA A 87 5.12 -10.17 -0.95
CA ALA A 87 6.31 -9.85 -0.15
C ALA A 87 5.99 -9.48 1.30
N ARG A 88 4.76 -9.72 1.77
CA ARG A 88 4.28 -9.40 3.12
C ARG A 88 4.26 -7.91 3.45
N VAL A 89 4.19 -7.07 2.43
CA VAL A 89 3.92 -5.64 2.64
C VAL A 89 2.42 -5.44 2.77
N VAL A 90 2.02 -4.68 3.77
CA VAL A 90 0.65 -4.22 3.97
C VAL A 90 0.66 -2.69 3.99
N ILE A 91 -0.24 -2.09 3.25
CA ILE A 91 -0.51 -0.66 3.27
C ILE A 91 -2.01 -0.49 3.55
N VAL A 92 -2.34 0.25 4.59
CA VAL A 92 -3.73 0.64 4.86
C VAL A 92 -3.88 2.09 4.47
N THR A 93 -4.81 2.38 3.57
CA THR A 93 -5.16 3.74 3.19
C THR A 93 -6.52 4.12 3.75
N ARG A 94 -6.66 5.38 4.17
CA ARG A 94 -7.93 5.97 4.56
C ARG A 94 -8.16 7.23 3.72
N ASP A 95 -9.18 7.18 2.87
CA ASP A 95 -9.48 8.25 1.92
C ASP A 95 -8.25 8.64 1.07
N GLY A 96 -7.44 7.65 0.64
CA GLY A 96 -6.21 7.85 -0.12
C GLY A 96 -4.98 8.27 0.68
N ARG A 97 -5.10 8.49 2.00
CA ARG A 97 -3.98 8.76 2.91
C ARG A 97 -3.52 7.46 3.55
N ILE A 98 -2.21 7.19 3.57
CA ILE A 98 -1.64 6.04 4.29
C ILE A 98 -1.90 6.24 5.78
N ALA A 99 -2.59 5.27 6.39
CA ALA A 99 -2.97 5.28 7.80
C ALA A 99 -2.19 4.25 8.62
N ARG A 100 -1.65 3.21 7.96
CA ARG A 100 -0.81 2.17 8.57
C ARG A 100 0.00 1.47 7.50
N THR A 101 1.19 1.02 7.88
CA THR A 101 2.03 0.16 7.03
C THR A 101 2.60 -0.99 7.83
N LEU A 102 3.03 -2.03 7.13
CA LEU A 102 3.81 -3.15 7.67
C LEU A 102 4.73 -3.69 6.58
N GLY A 103 5.99 -3.89 6.92
CA GLY A 103 6.97 -4.53 6.03
C GLY A 103 7.71 -3.58 5.11
N LEU A 104 7.67 -2.27 5.36
CA LEU A 104 8.44 -1.25 4.61
C LEU A 104 9.78 -0.91 5.27
N GLY A 105 10.08 -1.52 6.43
CA GLY A 105 11.32 -1.26 7.19
C GLY A 105 11.14 -0.15 8.22
N HIS A 106 10.61 0.99 7.85
CA HIS A 106 10.18 2.06 8.74
C HIS A 106 8.67 2.22 8.61
N ASP A 107 7.93 1.63 9.56
CA ASP A 107 6.50 1.49 9.46
C ASP A 107 5.73 2.50 10.31
N LEU A 108 4.61 2.97 9.77
CA LEU A 108 3.58 3.69 10.53
C LEU A 108 2.62 2.66 11.12
N SER A 109 2.67 2.44 12.43
CA SER A 109 1.79 1.45 13.09
C SER A 109 0.35 1.89 13.20
N GLY A 110 0.10 3.18 13.21
CA GLY A 110 -1.25 3.73 13.25
C GLY A 110 -1.30 5.23 13.12
N MET A 111 -2.41 5.73 12.58
CA MET A 111 -2.71 7.15 12.50
C MET A 111 -4.17 7.39 12.84
N THR A 112 -4.43 8.31 13.76
CA THR A 112 -5.77 8.73 14.16
C THR A 112 -5.89 10.25 14.15
N ALA A 113 -7.12 10.77 14.03
CA ALA A 113 -7.38 12.19 14.19
C ALA A 113 -7.35 12.57 15.68
N ARG A 114 -6.78 13.72 16.01
CA ARG A 114 -6.91 14.31 17.34
C ARG A 114 -8.10 15.26 17.35
N GLY A 115 -9.18 14.83 17.96
CA GLY A 115 -10.40 15.64 18.09
C GLY A 115 -11.25 15.66 16.83
N GLY A 116 -12.03 14.61 16.59
CA GLY A 116 -12.96 14.49 15.46
C GLY A 116 -12.50 13.59 14.32
N VAL A 117 -12.94 13.88 13.12
CA VAL A 117 -12.64 13.14 11.91
C VAL A 117 -11.53 13.85 11.14
N LEU A 118 -10.57 13.10 10.61
CA LEU A 118 -9.54 13.65 9.74
C LEU A 118 -10.16 13.92 8.35
N PRO A 119 -10.18 15.17 7.86
CA PRO A 119 -10.73 15.44 6.55
C PRO A 119 -9.95 14.71 5.46
N PRO A 120 -10.61 14.15 4.43
CA PRO A 120 -9.92 13.54 3.30
C PRO A 120 -9.09 14.58 2.54
N PRO A 121 -8.00 14.19 1.84
CA PRO A 121 -7.24 15.13 1.00
C PRO A 121 -8.11 15.86 -0.02
N SER A 122 -9.15 15.21 -0.53
CA SER A 122 -10.11 15.79 -1.49
C SER A 122 -10.86 17.00 -0.96
N ALA A 123 -11.04 17.14 0.34
CA ALA A 123 -11.68 18.32 0.93
C ALA A 123 -10.91 19.61 0.63
N ALA A 124 -9.58 19.53 0.52
CA ALA A 124 -8.72 20.68 0.22
C ALA A 124 -8.86 21.18 -1.23
N VAL A 125 -9.50 20.41 -2.12
CA VAL A 125 -9.81 20.87 -3.48
C VAL A 125 -10.82 22.00 -3.45
N THR A 126 -11.77 21.95 -2.50
CA THR A 126 -12.80 22.97 -2.35
C THR A 126 -12.38 24.11 -1.42
N ALA A 127 -11.77 23.77 -0.28
CA ALA A 127 -11.33 24.76 0.71
C ALA A 127 -10.11 24.25 1.51
N PRO A 128 -9.11 25.09 1.80
CA PRO A 128 -8.01 24.68 2.64
C PRO A 128 -8.50 24.36 4.06
N PHE A 129 -7.82 23.40 4.71
CA PHE A 129 -8.12 23.02 6.08
C PHE A 129 -6.85 22.78 6.90
N THR A 130 -7.01 22.73 8.23
CA THR A 130 -5.98 22.28 9.16
C THR A 130 -6.44 21.03 9.88
N SER A 131 -5.50 20.18 10.26
CA SER A 131 -5.77 18.95 11.00
C SER A 131 -4.67 18.64 11.98
N THR A 132 -4.97 17.82 12.98
CA THR A 132 -3.96 17.27 13.88
C THR A 132 -4.13 15.76 13.91
N ARG A 133 -3.02 15.05 13.73
CA ARG A 133 -2.95 13.58 13.73
C ARG A 133 -2.17 13.12 14.97
N LEU A 134 -2.49 11.93 15.45
CA LEU A 134 -1.68 11.15 16.35
C LEU A 134 -1.11 9.97 15.57
N GLN A 135 0.19 9.79 15.59
CA GLN A 135 0.90 8.74 14.85
C GLN A 135 1.74 7.90 15.81
N ASP A 136 1.83 6.58 15.54
CA ASP A 136 2.51 5.62 16.38
C ASP A 136 3.69 4.99 15.63
N TYR A 137 4.86 5.00 16.29
CA TYR A 137 6.13 4.47 15.80
C TYR A 137 6.77 3.59 16.87
N PRO A 138 6.31 2.33 17.04
CA PRO A 138 6.79 1.42 18.09
C PRO A 138 8.30 1.15 18.04
N GLU A 139 8.89 1.11 16.85
CA GLU A 139 10.33 0.91 16.67
C GLU A 139 11.19 2.05 17.25
N MET A 140 10.58 3.21 17.49
CA MET A 140 11.19 4.38 18.12
C MET A 140 10.70 4.58 19.56
N ASP A 141 9.90 3.67 20.14
CA ASP A 141 9.18 3.84 21.39
C ASP A 141 8.33 5.12 21.45
N MET A 142 7.78 5.55 20.31
CA MET A 142 6.99 6.78 20.20
C MET A 142 5.54 6.46 19.86
N TYR A 143 4.65 6.90 20.74
CA TYR A 143 3.21 6.72 20.60
C TYR A 143 2.48 8.06 20.74
N GLY A 144 1.41 8.23 19.95
CA GLY A 144 0.62 9.45 19.97
C GLY A 144 1.41 10.70 19.56
N VAL A 145 2.37 10.54 18.64
CA VAL A 145 3.14 11.68 18.11
C VAL A 145 2.19 12.66 17.45
N ILE A 146 2.18 13.89 17.98
CA ILE A 146 1.30 14.96 17.50
C ILE A 146 1.89 15.56 16.23
N VAL A 147 1.17 15.43 15.12
CA VAL A 147 1.53 16.01 13.82
C VAL A 147 0.43 16.99 13.41
N ALA A 148 0.78 18.28 13.36
CA ALA A 148 -0.12 19.34 12.89
C ALA A 148 0.10 19.57 11.39
N CYS A 149 -0.97 19.60 10.63
CA CYS A 149 -0.95 19.73 9.17
C CYS A 149 -1.87 20.84 8.67
N SER A 150 -1.50 21.42 7.53
CA SER A 150 -2.36 22.31 6.75
C SER A 150 -2.39 21.83 5.30
N ALA A 151 -3.59 21.64 4.75
CA ALA A 151 -3.82 21.16 3.41
C ALA A 151 -4.42 22.25 2.52
N ARG A 152 -3.96 22.31 1.27
CA ARG A 152 -4.46 23.26 0.26
C ARG A 152 -4.31 22.70 -1.14
N ALA A 153 -5.17 23.12 -2.06
CA ALA A 153 -4.98 22.87 -3.48
C ALA A 153 -3.75 23.61 -4.01
N ALA A 154 -2.92 22.92 -4.78
CA ALA A 154 -1.74 23.45 -5.44
C ALA A 154 -1.97 23.69 -6.95
N GLY A 155 -3.15 23.33 -7.48
CA GLY A 155 -3.55 23.57 -8.85
C GLY A 155 -3.88 22.30 -9.64
N ARG A 156 -4.39 22.49 -10.85
CA ARG A 156 -4.73 21.40 -11.76
C ARG A 156 -3.47 20.79 -12.36
N GLN A 157 -3.44 19.47 -12.44
CA GLN A 157 -2.33 18.73 -13.01
C GLN A 157 -2.83 17.44 -13.66
N THR A 158 -2.45 17.20 -14.91
CA THR A 158 -2.65 15.90 -15.55
C THR A 158 -1.49 14.98 -15.20
N ILE A 159 -1.78 13.86 -14.57
CA ILE A 159 -0.80 12.80 -14.28
C ILE A 159 -0.96 11.64 -15.28
N LYS A 160 0.05 10.79 -15.37
CA LYS A 160 -0.06 9.54 -16.15
C LYS A 160 0.12 8.36 -15.21
N ILE A 161 -0.82 7.40 -15.26
CA ILE A 161 -0.73 6.11 -14.56
C ILE A 161 -0.84 5.02 -15.61
N LEU A 162 0.13 4.13 -15.65
CA LEU A 162 0.25 3.09 -16.71
C LEU A 162 0.11 3.68 -18.12
N GLY A 163 0.61 4.91 -18.32
CA GLY A 163 0.53 5.63 -19.59
C GLY A 163 -0.82 6.30 -19.90
N GLN A 164 -1.86 6.13 -19.06
CA GLN A 164 -3.15 6.82 -19.23
C GLN A 164 -3.10 8.19 -18.57
N PRO A 165 -3.49 9.27 -19.25
CA PRO A 165 -3.61 10.59 -18.66
C PRO A 165 -4.86 10.65 -17.77
N ILE A 166 -4.72 11.24 -16.59
CA ILE A 166 -5.80 11.46 -15.62
C ILE A 166 -5.76 12.93 -15.20
N ALA A 167 -6.86 13.64 -15.40
CA ALA A 167 -7.00 15.01 -14.94
C ALA A 167 -7.23 15.03 -13.42
N THR A 168 -6.41 15.80 -12.70
CA THR A 168 -6.46 15.88 -11.24
C THR A 168 -6.23 17.29 -10.76
N VAL A 169 -6.54 17.53 -9.48
CA VAL A 169 -6.04 18.66 -8.72
C VAL A 169 -5.00 18.12 -7.73
N ARG A 170 -3.80 18.71 -7.74
CA ARG A 170 -2.80 18.43 -6.72
C ARG A 170 -3.18 19.16 -5.44
N VAL A 171 -3.14 18.43 -4.33
CA VAL A 171 -3.27 18.93 -2.97
C VAL A 171 -1.96 18.71 -2.25
N ASP A 172 -1.44 19.75 -1.62
CA ASP A 172 -0.27 19.68 -0.76
C ASP A 172 -0.69 19.82 0.70
N GLU A 173 -0.22 18.92 1.55
CA GLU A 173 -0.45 18.90 2.98
C GLU A 173 0.88 19.07 3.71
N SER A 174 1.15 20.30 4.19
CA SER A 174 2.36 20.63 4.94
C SER A 174 2.16 20.28 6.42
N CYS A 175 3.02 19.44 6.95
CA CYS A 175 2.93 18.85 8.27
C CYS A 175 4.14 19.15 9.13
N ARG A 176 3.93 19.24 10.46
CA ARG A 176 4.99 19.42 11.43
C ARG A 176 4.70 18.66 12.72
N ALA A 177 5.71 17.93 13.20
CA ALA A 177 5.79 17.37 14.54
C ALA A 177 6.86 18.13 15.35
N ARG A 178 6.69 18.20 16.68
CA ARG A 178 7.66 18.84 17.58
C ARG A 178 8.59 17.81 18.24
N LYS A 179 8.10 16.61 18.42
CA LYS A 179 8.83 15.48 19.02
C LYS A 179 8.44 14.20 18.29
N PRO A 180 9.33 13.63 17.44
CA PRO A 180 10.62 14.21 17.05
C PRO A 180 10.42 15.52 16.27
N GLU A 181 11.45 16.38 16.18
CA GLU A 181 11.37 17.55 15.30
C GLU A 181 11.40 17.07 13.85
N TRP A 182 10.27 17.21 13.18
CA TRP A 182 10.08 16.71 11.83
C TRP A 182 9.09 17.58 11.07
N SER A 183 9.45 17.98 9.85
CA SER A 183 8.59 18.74 8.95
C SER A 183 8.64 18.12 7.56
N PHE A 184 7.48 18.00 6.92
CA PHE A 184 7.37 17.38 5.62
C PHE A 184 6.15 17.92 4.86
N THR A 185 6.06 17.62 3.59
CA THR A 185 4.90 17.91 2.76
C THR A 185 4.47 16.65 2.01
N ASP A 186 3.26 16.20 2.26
CA ASP A 186 2.60 15.16 1.50
C ASP A 186 1.86 15.77 0.31
N SER A 187 1.81 15.05 -0.80
CA SER A 187 1.12 15.49 -2.00
C SER A 187 0.14 14.42 -2.48
N TYR A 188 -1.05 14.86 -2.89
CA TYR A 188 -2.12 13.99 -3.36
C TYR A 188 -2.65 14.51 -4.70
N TRP A 189 -2.87 13.63 -5.66
CA TRP A 189 -3.49 13.93 -6.94
C TRP A 189 -4.92 13.40 -6.93
N VAL A 190 -5.85 14.33 -6.81
CA VAL A 190 -7.26 14.08 -6.53
C VAL A 190 -8.06 14.25 -7.80
N ASP A 191 -8.87 13.26 -8.13
CA ASP A 191 -9.93 13.34 -9.14
C ASP A 191 -11.06 14.24 -8.62
N THR A 192 -11.40 15.28 -9.37
CA THR A 192 -12.42 16.25 -8.94
C THR A 192 -13.85 15.73 -9.07
N ASP A 193 -14.05 14.68 -9.88
CA ASP A 193 -15.40 14.17 -10.16
C ASP A 193 -15.91 13.24 -9.07
N ASN A 194 -14.97 12.50 -8.42
CA ASN A 194 -15.32 11.50 -7.42
C ASN A 194 -14.50 11.58 -6.13
N GLY A 195 -13.54 12.51 -6.04
CA GLY A 195 -12.70 12.70 -4.85
C GLY A 195 -11.60 11.63 -4.65
N ARG A 196 -11.43 10.71 -5.60
CA ARG A 196 -10.41 9.65 -5.50
C ARG A 196 -9.02 10.22 -5.58
N VAL A 197 -8.15 9.76 -4.70
CA VAL A 197 -6.70 10.00 -4.79
C VAL A 197 -6.10 8.94 -5.73
N TRP A 198 -5.69 9.36 -6.93
CA TRP A 198 -5.06 8.49 -7.91
C TRP A 198 -3.58 8.25 -7.65
N ARG A 199 -2.89 9.27 -7.15
CA ARG A 199 -1.48 9.21 -6.73
C ARG A 199 -1.31 9.94 -5.43
N ALA A 200 -0.45 9.43 -4.56
CA ALA A 200 -0.01 10.13 -3.37
C ALA A 200 1.49 9.96 -3.16
N ARG A 201 2.16 11.00 -2.66
CA ARG A 201 3.54 10.96 -2.16
C ARG A 201 3.50 11.37 -0.70
N GLN A 202 3.89 10.45 0.19
CA GLN A 202 3.65 10.61 1.62
C GLN A 202 4.88 10.24 2.43
N HIS A 203 5.13 11.02 3.47
CA HIS A 203 6.11 10.73 4.50
C HIS A 203 5.39 10.01 5.64
N ILE A 204 5.72 8.77 5.85
CA ILE A 204 5.05 7.92 6.84
C ILE A 204 5.83 7.73 8.14
N HIS A 205 7.13 8.07 8.13
CA HIS A 205 8.02 7.83 9.27
C HIS A 205 9.15 8.86 9.33
N PRO A 206 9.54 9.35 10.54
CA PRO A 206 10.59 10.36 10.67
C PRO A 206 11.98 9.94 10.17
N GLN A 207 12.27 8.64 10.20
CA GLN A 207 13.52 8.04 9.71
C GLN A 207 13.33 7.32 8.36
N GLY A 208 12.12 7.27 7.85
CA GLY A 208 11.77 6.67 6.56
C GLY A 208 11.82 7.69 5.43
N GLY A 209 11.77 7.18 4.22
CA GLY A 209 11.67 8.00 3.03
C GLY A 209 10.23 8.29 2.61
N ILE A 210 10.10 8.64 1.35
CA ILE A 210 8.80 8.92 0.72
C ILE A 210 8.21 7.63 0.17
N ILE A 211 6.95 7.39 0.49
CA ILE A 211 6.15 6.36 -0.19
C ILE A 211 5.29 7.05 -1.24
N GLU A 212 5.50 6.69 -2.50
CA GLU A 212 4.58 7.06 -3.57
C GLU A 212 3.65 5.88 -3.85
N THR A 213 2.36 6.16 -3.97
CA THR A 213 1.32 5.17 -4.34
C THR A 213 0.57 5.62 -5.59
N GLU A 214 0.20 4.68 -6.45
CA GLU A 214 -0.60 4.90 -7.66
C GLU A 214 -1.69 3.84 -7.78
N ILE A 215 -2.94 4.24 -7.96
CA ILE A 215 -4.05 3.30 -8.19
C ILE A 215 -4.00 2.82 -9.64
N PHE A 216 -3.75 1.54 -9.87
CA PHE A 216 -3.77 0.92 -11.19
C PHE A 216 -5.16 0.48 -11.60
N ARG A 217 -5.87 -0.15 -10.66
CA ARG A 217 -7.28 -0.54 -10.79
C ARG A 217 -8.00 -0.16 -9.50
N PRO A 218 -8.97 0.76 -9.56
CA PRO A 218 -9.70 1.17 -8.36
C PRO A 218 -10.61 0.06 -7.84
N PRO A 219 -10.99 0.10 -6.54
CA PRO A 219 -12.12 -0.66 -6.03
C PRO A 219 -13.40 -0.36 -6.82
N GLY A 220 -14.26 -1.37 -6.96
CA GLY A 220 -15.55 -1.26 -7.68
C GLY A 220 -16.62 -0.55 -6.86
#